data_bd0726c5d065dd08f0b76f06162ea860
#
_entry.id   bd0726c5d065dd08f0b76f06162ea860
#
_cell.length_a   1.000
_cell.length_b   1.000
_cell.length_c   1.000
_cell.angle_alpha   90.00
_cell.angle_beta   90.00
_cell.angle_gamma   90.00
#
_symmetry.space_group_name_H-M   'P 1'
#
loop_
_entity.id
_entity.type
_entity.pdbx_description
1 polymer ?
#
loop_
_entity_poly.entity_id
_entity_poly.type
_entity_poly.pdbx_seq_one_letter_code
_entity_poly.pdbx_strand_id
1 'polypeptide(L)'
;MTHLNIQKELRGTDGTINIDINHKLEADKLTVLFGKSGAGKSTILKMIAGLLEPTNGQIIINNEVWFDKSKKINLPPQKRKVGFVFQDYALFPNMTVKENLLYALDDKKNLKKVDEILEVTELVSLSNIKPETLSGGQRQRVALARALVREPKILLLDEPLSALDFAMRAKLQDELLKVQQYFNLTTILVSHDISEVFKLAHNVIELEDRKSVV
;
A
#
# COMPACT_ATOMS: atom_id res chain seq x y z
N MET A 1 15.09 -3.73 -10.16
CA MET A 1 14.10 -4.77 -10.55
C MET A 1 13.21 -5.08 -9.36
N THR A 2 11.91 -5.06 -9.54
CA THR A 2 10.92 -5.50 -8.53
C THR A 2 10.22 -6.74 -9.07
N HIS A 3 10.25 -7.84 -8.32
CA HIS A 3 9.71 -9.12 -8.75
C HIS A 3 9.02 -9.83 -7.59
N LEU A 4 7.78 -10.22 -7.82
CA LEU A 4 6.95 -11.01 -6.91
C LEU A 4 6.79 -12.41 -7.51
N ASN A 5 7.42 -13.40 -6.93
CA ASN A 5 7.18 -14.80 -7.22
C ASN A 5 6.86 -15.50 -5.91
N ILE A 6 5.59 -15.55 -5.56
CA ILE A 6 5.13 -15.96 -4.23
C ILE A 6 3.95 -16.91 -4.31
N GLN A 7 4.00 -17.90 -3.45
CA GLN A 7 2.93 -18.88 -3.27
C GLN A 7 2.49 -18.88 -1.81
N LYS A 8 1.20 -18.97 -1.59
CA LYS A 8 0.60 -19.08 -0.27
C LYS A 8 -0.57 -20.04 -0.26
N GLU A 9 -0.46 -21.04 0.59
CA GLU A 9 -1.57 -21.90 0.94
C GLU A 9 -2.30 -21.32 2.16
N LEU A 10 -3.60 -21.11 2.05
CA LEU A 10 -4.48 -20.65 3.11
C LEU A 10 -5.56 -21.70 3.35
N ARG A 11 -5.86 -21.97 4.62
CA ARG A 11 -7.00 -22.81 5.00
C ARG A 11 -8.22 -21.92 5.19
N GLY A 12 -9.22 -22.09 4.35
CA GLY A 12 -10.53 -21.44 4.48
C GLY A 12 -11.59 -22.40 5.00
N THR A 13 -12.77 -21.88 5.31
CA THR A 13 -13.94 -22.69 5.69
C THR A 13 -14.34 -23.70 4.62
N ASP A 14 -14.14 -23.33 3.35
CA ASP A 14 -14.56 -24.10 2.17
C ASP A 14 -13.39 -24.89 1.52
N GLY A 15 -12.30 -25.10 2.27
CA GLY A 15 -11.13 -25.84 1.79
C GLY A 15 -9.84 -25.02 1.69
N THR A 16 -8.85 -25.57 1.01
CA THR A 16 -7.55 -24.94 0.83
C THR A 16 -7.58 -23.93 -0.32
N ILE A 17 -7.07 -22.73 -0.06
CA ILE A 17 -6.95 -21.63 -1.01
C ILE A 17 -5.48 -21.49 -1.38
N ASN A 18 -5.14 -21.59 -2.65
CA ASN A 18 -3.78 -21.39 -3.14
C ASN A 18 -3.68 -20.05 -3.86
N ILE A 19 -2.83 -19.17 -3.37
CA ILE A 19 -2.41 -17.94 -4.06
C ILE A 19 -1.10 -18.25 -4.77
N ASP A 20 -1.02 -17.95 -6.06
CA ASP A 20 0.19 -18.10 -6.87
C ASP A 20 0.35 -16.86 -7.74
N ILE A 21 1.44 -16.11 -7.54
CA ILE A 21 1.77 -14.90 -8.28
C ILE A 21 3.20 -14.97 -8.75
N ASN A 22 3.40 -14.76 -10.05
CA ASN A 22 4.70 -14.58 -10.64
C ASN A 22 4.67 -13.37 -11.57
N HIS A 23 5.05 -12.20 -11.05
CA HIS A 23 4.95 -10.96 -11.80
C HIS A 23 6.15 -10.02 -11.55
N LYS A 24 6.61 -9.36 -12.63
CA LYS A 24 7.62 -8.29 -12.55
C LYS A 24 6.90 -6.95 -12.57
N LEU A 25 7.17 -6.11 -11.58
CA LEU A 25 6.62 -4.77 -11.50
C LEU A 25 7.58 -3.77 -12.15
N GLU A 26 7.01 -2.85 -12.90
CA GLU A 26 7.75 -1.71 -13.43
C GLU A 26 8.03 -0.71 -12.31
N ALA A 27 9.25 -0.15 -12.30
CA ALA A 27 9.59 0.90 -11.35
C ALA A 27 8.78 2.17 -11.61
N ASP A 28 8.47 2.89 -10.53
CA ASP A 28 7.81 4.20 -10.57
C ASP A 28 6.44 4.17 -11.28
N LYS A 29 5.80 3.01 -11.31
CA LYS A 29 4.47 2.79 -11.89
C LYS A 29 3.46 2.35 -10.83
N LEU A 30 2.19 2.67 -11.09
CA LEU A 30 1.08 2.20 -10.30
C LEU A 30 0.49 0.94 -10.96
N THR A 31 0.60 -0.18 -10.26
CA THR A 31 0.00 -1.46 -10.66
C THR A 31 -1.26 -1.67 -9.85
N VAL A 32 -2.39 -1.89 -10.51
CA VAL A 32 -3.64 -2.27 -9.84
C VAL A 32 -3.75 -3.78 -9.76
N LEU A 33 -3.93 -4.28 -8.56
CA LEU A 33 -4.26 -5.66 -8.28
C LEU A 33 -5.79 -5.79 -8.25
N PHE A 34 -6.37 -6.26 -9.35
CA PHE A 34 -7.80 -6.33 -9.57
C PHE A 34 -8.33 -7.75 -9.39
N GLY A 35 -9.58 -7.89 -8.96
CA GLY A 35 -10.25 -9.19 -8.83
C GLY A 35 -11.38 -9.15 -7.81
N LYS A 36 -12.17 -10.23 -7.77
CA LYS A 36 -13.32 -10.39 -6.86
C LYS A 36 -12.92 -10.25 -5.39
N SER A 37 -13.89 -9.89 -4.53
CA SER A 37 -13.69 -9.96 -3.07
C SER A 37 -13.33 -11.38 -2.67
N GLY A 38 -12.38 -11.53 -1.73
CA GLY A 38 -11.89 -12.84 -1.31
C GLY A 38 -10.85 -13.50 -2.24
N ALA A 39 -10.47 -12.88 -3.37
CA ALA A 39 -9.44 -13.42 -4.28
C ALA A 39 -8.01 -13.44 -3.69
N GLY A 40 -7.80 -12.89 -2.49
CA GLY A 40 -6.50 -12.90 -1.84
C GLY A 40 -5.65 -11.63 -2.05
N LYS A 41 -6.22 -10.56 -2.61
CA LYS A 41 -5.51 -9.31 -2.92
C LYS A 41 -4.80 -8.72 -1.69
N SER A 42 -5.53 -8.51 -0.60
CA SER A 42 -4.97 -8.00 0.67
C SER A 42 -3.94 -8.96 1.28
N THR A 43 -4.09 -10.26 1.06
CA THR A 43 -3.12 -11.28 1.49
C THR A 43 -1.78 -11.08 0.78
N ILE A 44 -1.80 -10.75 -0.51
CA ILE A 44 -0.60 -10.46 -1.29
C ILE A 44 0.10 -9.21 -0.75
N LEU A 45 -0.64 -8.13 -0.50
CA LEU A 45 -0.06 -6.92 0.11
C LEU A 45 0.58 -7.23 1.47
N LYS A 46 -0.10 -8.02 2.32
CA LYS A 46 0.44 -8.44 3.62
C LYS A 46 1.72 -9.27 3.49
N MET A 47 1.82 -10.14 2.48
CA MET A 47 3.05 -10.89 2.21
C MET A 47 4.21 -9.97 1.77
N ILE A 48 3.95 -9.00 0.90
CA ILE A 48 4.96 -8.02 0.48
C ILE A 48 5.42 -7.18 1.67
N ALA A 49 4.50 -6.76 2.52
CA ALA A 49 4.81 -5.98 3.73
C ALA A 49 5.54 -6.80 4.82
N GLY A 50 5.57 -8.15 4.72
CA GLY A 50 6.15 -9.03 5.72
C GLY A 50 5.24 -9.28 6.94
N LEU A 51 3.96 -8.89 6.84
CA LEU A 51 2.93 -9.14 7.85
C LEU A 51 2.39 -10.57 7.78
N LEU A 52 2.63 -11.25 6.67
CA LEU A 52 2.31 -12.65 6.45
C LEU A 52 3.46 -13.31 5.69
N GLU A 53 3.90 -14.49 6.14
CA GLU A 53 4.96 -15.22 5.43
C GLU A 53 4.38 -16.01 4.25
N PRO A 54 4.95 -15.88 3.01
CA PRO A 54 4.65 -16.79 1.91
C PRO A 54 5.02 -18.23 2.25
N THR A 55 4.30 -19.21 1.67
CA THR A 55 4.66 -20.63 1.82
C THR A 55 5.92 -20.96 1.02
N ASN A 56 6.06 -20.37 -0.17
CA ASN A 56 7.18 -20.56 -1.07
C ASN A 56 7.44 -19.30 -1.92
N GLY A 57 8.60 -19.26 -2.59
CA GLY A 57 8.93 -18.25 -3.59
C GLY A 57 9.91 -17.19 -3.11
N GLN A 58 9.85 -16.02 -3.75
CA GLN A 58 10.76 -14.90 -3.55
C GLN A 58 10.07 -13.55 -3.72
N ILE A 59 10.45 -12.56 -2.91
CA ILE A 59 10.06 -11.14 -3.03
C ILE A 59 11.32 -10.31 -3.19
N ILE A 60 11.46 -9.63 -4.33
CA ILE A 60 12.55 -8.70 -4.61
C ILE A 60 11.94 -7.32 -4.84
N ILE A 61 12.36 -6.32 -4.10
CA ILE A 61 11.95 -4.92 -4.25
C ILE A 61 13.18 -4.05 -4.48
N ASN A 62 13.23 -3.37 -5.63
CA ASN A 62 14.35 -2.50 -6.02
C ASN A 62 15.71 -3.20 -5.86
N ASN A 63 15.84 -4.44 -6.40
CA ASN A 63 17.01 -5.32 -6.32
C ASN A 63 17.37 -5.83 -4.91
N GLU A 64 16.58 -5.54 -3.89
CA GLU A 64 16.76 -6.05 -2.53
C GLU A 64 15.85 -7.26 -2.29
N VAL A 65 16.43 -8.36 -1.79
CA VAL A 65 15.67 -9.57 -1.47
C VAL A 65 15.03 -9.40 -0.09
N TRP A 66 13.69 -9.30 -0.06
CA TRP A 66 12.95 -9.20 1.19
C TRP A 66 12.46 -10.56 1.72
N PHE A 67 12.23 -11.49 0.80
CA PHE A 67 11.89 -12.87 1.12
C PHE A 67 12.51 -13.81 0.07
N ASP A 68 13.06 -14.92 0.52
CA ASP A 68 13.53 -16.02 -0.35
C ASP A 68 13.48 -17.31 0.47
N LYS A 69 12.54 -18.18 0.14
CA LYS A 69 12.34 -19.44 0.87
C LYS A 69 13.55 -20.36 0.74
N SER A 70 14.16 -20.44 -0.44
CA SER A 70 15.31 -21.32 -0.72
C SER A 70 16.56 -20.90 0.05
N LYS A 71 16.74 -19.57 0.23
CA LYS A 71 17.89 -18.99 0.93
C LYS A 71 17.60 -18.72 2.42
N LYS A 72 16.40 -19.06 2.89
CA LYS A 72 15.94 -18.79 4.27
C LYS A 72 16.04 -17.30 4.65
N ILE A 73 15.80 -16.40 3.69
CA ILE A 73 15.74 -14.95 3.91
C ILE A 73 14.29 -14.56 4.17
N ASN A 74 14.04 -13.86 5.26
CA ASN A 74 12.74 -13.25 5.55
C ASN A 74 12.98 -11.96 6.36
N LEU A 75 13.05 -10.83 5.67
CA LEU A 75 13.18 -9.53 6.34
C LEU A 75 11.91 -9.23 7.14
N PRO A 76 12.05 -8.90 8.43
CA PRO A 76 10.90 -8.51 9.24
C PRO A 76 10.29 -7.19 8.73
N PRO A 77 8.99 -6.92 8.98
CA PRO A 77 8.29 -5.73 8.48
C PRO A 77 9.01 -4.41 8.78
N GLN A 78 9.64 -4.29 9.95
CA GLN A 78 10.35 -3.09 10.39
C GLN A 78 11.58 -2.76 9.51
N LYS A 79 12.18 -3.77 8.89
CA LYS A 79 13.34 -3.62 7.98
C LYS A 79 12.94 -3.45 6.53
N ARG A 80 11.66 -3.69 6.18
CA ARG A 80 11.15 -3.43 4.83
C ARG A 80 10.79 -1.95 4.73
N LYS A 81 11.36 -1.26 3.77
CA LYS A 81 10.97 0.11 3.44
C LYS A 81 9.66 0.11 2.65
N VAL A 82 8.57 -0.18 3.32
CA VAL A 82 7.21 -0.25 2.77
C VAL A 82 6.34 0.85 3.38
N GLY A 83 5.60 1.57 2.54
CA GLY A 83 4.45 2.36 2.94
C GLY A 83 3.20 1.51 2.80
N PHE A 84 2.40 1.39 3.84
CA PHE A 84 1.16 0.61 3.81
C PHE A 84 -0.02 1.48 4.25
N VAL A 85 -1.03 1.57 3.40
CA VAL A 85 -2.34 2.17 3.72
C VAL A 85 -3.36 1.03 3.80
N PHE A 86 -3.89 0.81 5.01
CA PHE A 86 -4.92 -0.19 5.28
C PHE A 86 -6.30 0.35 4.90
N GLN A 87 -7.25 -0.53 4.65
CA GLN A 87 -8.63 -0.21 4.30
C GLN A 87 -9.33 0.64 5.37
N ASP A 88 -9.03 0.41 6.65
CA ASP A 88 -9.54 1.17 7.81
C ASP A 88 -8.65 2.35 8.21
N TYR A 89 -7.65 2.68 7.35
CA TYR A 89 -6.64 3.70 7.56
C TYR A 89 -5.72 3.47 8.77
N ALA A 90 -6.10 2.71 9.77
CA ALA A 90 -5.35 2.36 10.98
C ALA A 90 -4.63 3.57 11.63
N LEU A 91 -5.29 4.74 11.68
CA LEU A 91 -4.74 5.94 12.32
C LEU A 91 -4.76 5.79 13.85
N PHE A 92 -3.77 6.39 14.50
CA PHE A 92 -3.73 6.47 15.95
C PHE A 92 -4.71 7.55 16.44
N PRO A 93 -5.84 7.18 17.08
CA PRO A 93 -6.91 8.12 17.40
C PRO A 93 -6.49 9.15 18.46
N ASN A 94 -5.56 8.78 19.34
CA ASN A 94 -5.09 9.64 20.42
C ASN A 94 -4.03 10.67 19.96
N MET A 95 -3.52 10.55 18.72
CA MET A 95 -2.49 11.39 18.13
C MET A 95 -3.11 12.36 17.12
N THR A 96 -2.60 13.59 17.06
CA THR A 96 -2.91 14.54 16.00
C THR A 96 -2.40 14.04 14.64
N VAL A 97 -2.77 14.70 13.54
CA VAL A 97 -2.23 14.42 12.20
C VAL A 97 -0.70 14.47 12.23
N LYS A 98 -0.11 15.54 12.74
CA LYS A 98 1.36 15.68 12.82
C LYS A 98 2.00 14.59 13.68
N GLU A 99 1.41 14.23 14.81
CA GLU A 99 1.91 13.17 15.68
C GLU A 99 1.83 11.78 15.03
N ASN A 100 0.78 11.49 14.23
CA ASN A 100 0.70 10.26 13.43
C ASN A 100 1.87 10.13 12.46
N LEU A 101 2.29 11.23 11.80
CA LEU A 101 3.43 11.25 10.90
C LEU A 101 4.76 11.12 11.67
N LEU A 102 4.91 11.88 12.75
CA LEU A 102 6.10 11.84 13.62
C LEU A 102 6.33 10.44 14.22
N TYR A 103 5.25 9.73 14.56
CA TYR A 103 5.35 8.36 15.07
C TYR A 103 5.97 7.42 14.04
N ALA A 104 5.60 7.58 12.76
CA ALA A 104 6.07 6.73 11.67
C ALA A 104 7.48 7.11 11.17
N LEU A 105 7.97 8.31 11.47
CA LEU A 105 9.27 8.81 11.00
C LEU A 105 10.42 7.94 11.55
N ASP A 106 11.26 7.41 10.66
CA ASP A 106 12.40 6.56 11.03
C ASP A 106 13.50 7.40 11.73
N ASP A 107 13.91 8.51 11.14
CA ASP A 107 14.86 9.45 11.76
C ASP A 107 14.11 10.59 12.47
N LYS A 108 13.94 10.46 13.78
CA LYS A 108 13.22 11.44 14.63
C LYS A 108 13.79 12.86 14.59
N LYS A 109 14.98 13.07 14.02
CA LYS A 109 15.60 14.39 13.85
C LYS A 109 15.18 15.07 12.55
N ASN A 110 14.71 14.31 11.56
CA ASN A 110 14.31 14.85 10.26
C ASN A 110 12.87 15.40 10.26
N LEU A 111 12.61 16.41 11.10
CA LEU A 111 11.29 17.04 11.20
C LEU A 111 10.86 17.73 9.90
N LYS A 112 11.83 18.23 9.09
CA LYS A 112 11.56 18.86 7.79
C LYS A 112 10.79 17.92 6.85
N LYS A 113 11.04 16.61 6.95
CA LYS A 113 10.31 15.62 6.12
C LYS A 113 8.83 15.58 6.46
N VAL A 114 8.47 15.74 7.73
CA VAL A 114 7.06 15.80 8.14
C VAL A 114 6.39 17.04 7.57
N ASP A 115 7.04 18.19 7.65
CA ASP A 115 6.48 19.45 7.13
C ASP A 115 6.33 19.38 5.58
N GLU A 116 7.31 18.85 4.85
CA GLU A 116 7.23 18.59 3.40
C GLU A 116 6.02 17.68 3.05
N ILE A 117 5.85 16.57 3.77
CA ILE A 117 4.74 15.64 3.51
C ILE A 117 3.40 16.30 3.82
N LEU A 118 3.29 17.09 4.91
CA LEU A 118 2.07 17.84 5.23
C LEU A 118 1.70 18.83 4.12
N GLU A 119 2.68 19.49 3.52
CA GLU A 119 2.46 20.41 2.38
C GLU A 119 1.98 19.66 1.14
N VAL A 120 2.71 18.63 0.71
CA VAL A 120 2.39 17.85 -0.51
C VAL A 120 1.02 17.17 -0.41
N THR A 121 0.61 16.77 0.80
CA THR A 121 -0.69 16.13 1.04
C THR A 121 -1.80 17.10 1.46
N GLU A 122 -1.57 18.41 1.41
CA GLU A 122 -2.52 19.47 1.79
C GLU A 122 -3.08 19.30 3.22
N LEU A 123 -2.23 18.88 4.16
CA LEU A 123 -2.61 18.62 5.55
C LEU A 123 -2.13 19.65 6.56
N VAL A 124 -1.46 20.72 6.12
CA VAL A 124 -0.85 21.75 7.01
C VAL A 124 -1.89 22.32 7.98
N SER A 125 -3.06 22.74 7.48
CA SER A 125 -4.14 23.32 8.30
C SER A 125 -4.77 22.33 9.28
N LEU A 126 -4.59 21.02 9.06
CA LEU A 126 -5.13 19.94 9.87
C LEU A 126 -4.09 19.31 10.80
N SER A 127 -2.86 19.81 10.80
CA SER A 127 -1.70 19.19 11.48
C SER A 127 -1.93 18.92 12.97
N ASN A 128 -2.68 19.80 13.65
CA ASN A 128 -2.99 19.70 15.09
C ASN A 128 -4.36 19.06 15.38
N ILE A 129 -5.05 18.58 14.37
CA ILE A 129 -6.39 17.96 14.52
C ILE A 129 -6.24 16.45 14.73
N LYS A 130 -7.12 15.85 15.54
CA LYS A 130 -7.18 14.40 15.76
C LYS A 130 -8.03 13.70 14.69
N PRO A 131 -7.75 12.42 14.36
CA PRO A 131 -8.43 11.67 13.31
C PRO A 131 -9.96 11.57 13.45
N GLU A 132 -10.48 11.57 14.68
CA GLU A 132 -11.92 11.42 14.95
C GLU A 132 -12.77 12.54 14.35
N THR A 133 -12.22 13.75 14.23
CA THR A 133 -12.91 14.92 13.67
C THR A 133 -12.72 15.11 12.18
N LEU A 134 -11.90 14.27 11.54
CA LEU A 134 -11.59 14.34 10.11
C LEU A 134 -12.66 13.64 9.27
N SER A 135 -12.91 14.16 8.06
CA SER A 135 -13.69 13.44 7.04
C SER A 135 -12.98 12.16 6.58
N GLY A 136 -13.71 11.25 5.90
CA GLY A 136 -13.12 10.04 5.33
C GLY A 136 -11.93 10.31 4.43
N GLY A 137 -12.06 11.26 3.50
CA GLY A 137 -10.98 11.65 2.60
C GLY A 137 -9.79 12.31 3.32
N GLN A 138 -10.04 13.08 4.38
CA GLN A 138 -8.96 13.64 5.20
C GLN A 138 -8.23 12.53 5.95
N ARG A 139 -8.93 11.57 6.54
CA ARG A 139 -8.31 10.40 7.18
C ARG A 139 -7.45 9.60 6.20
N GLN A 140 -7.93 9.41 4.98
CA GLN A 140 -7.17 8.73 3.94
C GLN A 140 -5.87 9.49 3.59
N ARG A 141 -5.94 10.82 3.41
CA ARG A 141 -4.74 11.64 3.17
C ARG A 141 -3.74 11.53 4.32
N VAL A 142 -4.20 11.51 5.57
CA VAL A 142 -3.32 11.30 6.73
C VAL A 142 -2.66 9.91 6.70
N ALA A 143 -3.40 8.86 6.35
CA ALA A 143 -2.84 7.52 6.24
C ALA A 143 -1.79 7.43 5.12
N LEU A 144 -2.05 8.06 3.97
CA LEU A 144 -1.10 8.18 2.87
C LEU A 144 0.15 8.97 3.31
N ALA A 145 -0.02 10.15 3.90
CA ALA A 145 1.08 10.97 4.44
C ALA A 145 1.95 10.18 5.43
N ARG A 146 1.32 9.44 6.35
CA ARG A 146 2.03 8.59 7.31
C ARG A 146 2.82 7.46 6.63
N ALA A 147 2.31 6.89 5.54
CA ALA A 147 3.03 5.87 4.77
C ALA A 147 4.24 6.46 4.02
N LEU A 148 4.13 7.71 3.55
CA LEU A 148 5.16 8.40 2.76
C LEU A 148 6.33 8.93 3.60
N VAL A 149 6.10 9.33 4.84
CA VAL A 149 7.12 9.95 5.70
C VAL A 149 8.33 9.05 5.95
N ARG A 150 8.19 7.73 5.74
CA ARG A 150 9.25 6.72 5.83
C ARG A 150 10.09 6.58 4.56
N GLU A 151 9.80 7.35 3.50
CA GLU A 151 10.44 7.23 2.19
C GLU A 151 10.44 5.79 1.67
N PRO A 152 9.25 5.21 1.45
CA PRO A 152 9.14 3.80 1.12
C PRO A 152 9.70 3.50 -0.28
N LYS A 153 10.26 2.29 -0.46
CA LYS A 153 10.65 1.73 -1.77
C LYS A 153 9.45 1.26 -2.58
N ILE A 154 8.35 0.95 -1.89
CA ILE A 154 7.08 0.54 -2.49
C ILE A 154 5.93 1.01 -1.62
N LEU A 155 4.86 1.50 -2.25
CA LEU A 155 3.62 1.91 -1.60
C LEU A 155 2.55 0.86 -1.85
N LEU A 156 1.92 0.37 -0.80
CA LEU A 156 0.86 -0.64 -0.82
C LEU A 156 -0.44 -0.02 -0.31
N LEU A 157 -1.49 -0.08 -1.12
CA LEU A 157 -2.78 0.54 -0.86
C LEU A 157 -3.88 -0.53 -0.91
N ASP A 158 -4.46 -0.84 0.24
CA ASP A 158 -5.49 -1.87 0.37
C ASP A 158 -6.89 -1.25 0.35
N GLU A 159 -7.55 -1.26 -0.81
CA GLU A 159 -8.88 -0.66 -1.06
C GLU A 159 -9.03 0.78 -0.51
N PRO A 160 -8.09 1.69 -0.80
CA PRO A 160 -8.02 2.97 -0.11
C PRO A 160 -9.23 3.88 -0.38
N LEU A 161 -9.97 3.67 -1.45
CA LEU A 161 -11.06 4.54 -1.90
C LEU A 161 -12.46 3.95 -1.70
N SER A 162 -12.56 2.73 -1.13
CA SER A 162 -13.82 1.96 -1.06
C SER A 162 -14.91 2.60 -0.22
N ALA A 163 -14.54 3.37 0.82
CA ALA A 163 -15.47 3.98 1.78
C ALA A 163 -15.92 5.42 1.40
N LEU A 164 -15.64 5.88 0.17
CA LEU A 164 -15.85 7.25 -0.25
C LEU A 164 -16.99 7.40 -1.25
N ASP A 165 -17.68 8.54 -1.19
CA ASP A 165 -18.63 8.94 -2.23
C ASP A 165 -17.92 9.24 -3.57
N PHE A 166 -18.70 9.32 -4.64
CA PHE A 166 -18.18 9.46 -6.00
C PHE A 166 -17.32 10.73 -6.20
N ALA A 167 -17.76 11.88 -5.69
CA ALA A 167 -17.05 13.15 -5.88
C ALA A 167 -15.72 13.18 -5.12
N MET A 168 -15.73 12.70 -3.87
CA MET A 168 -14.52 12.60 -3.05
C MET A 168 -13.54 11.59 -3.63
N ARG A 169 -14.02 10.45 -4.12
CA ARG A 169 -13.21 9.41 -4.77
C ARG A 169 -12.46 9.97 -5.97
N ALA A 170 -13.16 10.67 -6.88
CA ALA A 170 -12.53 11.27 -8.06
C ALA A 170 -11.39 12.24 -7.69
N LYS A 171 -11.61 13.09 -6.69
CA LYS A 171 -10.59 14.03 -6.19
C LYS A 171 -9.37 13.30 -5.64
N LEU A 172 -9.59 12.28 -4.80
CA LEU A 172 -8.50 11.54 -4.16
C LEU A 172 -7.72 10.64 -5.14
N GLN A 173 -8.35 10.18 -6.22
CA GLN A 173 -7.63 9.52 -7.31
C GLN A 173 -6.60 10.45 -7.96
N ASP A 174 -6.99 11.70 -8.24
CA ASP A 174 -6.08 12.69 -8.83
C ASP A 174 -4.95 13.06 -7.85
N GLU A 175 -5.26 13.20 -6.57
CA GLU A 175 -4.26 13.44 -5.51
C GLU A 175 -3.27 12.27 -5.40
N LEU A 176 -3.76 11.02 -5.45
CA LEU A 176 -2.92 9.83 -5.40
C LEU A 176 -1.94 9.76 -6.57
N LEU A 177 -2.41 10.06 -7.80
CA LEU A 177 -1.54 10.11 -8.98
C LEU A 177 -0.47 11.19 -8.85
N LYS A 178 -0.83 12.39 -8.37
CA LYS A 178 0.13 13.48 -8.13
C LYS A 178 1.21 13.07 -7.12
N VAL A 179 0.82 12.47 -6.01
CA VAL A 179 1.73 12.00 -4.97
C VAL A 179 2.64 10.88 -5.50
N GLN A 180 2.08 9.92 -6.22
CA GLN A 180 2.83 8.81 -6.82
C GLN A 180 3.88 9.33 -7.80
N GLN A 181 3.54 10.31 -8.64
CA GLN A 181 4.46 10.94 -9.60
C GLN A 181 5.51 11.80 -8.90
N TYR A 182 5.10 12.63 -7.92
CA TYR A 182 6.01 13.52 -7.19
C TYR A 182 7.15 12.76 -6.50
N PHE A 183 6.85 11.61 -5.90
CA PHE A 183 7.84 10.79 -5.19
C PHE A 183 8.43 9.65 -6.05
N ASN A 184 8.06 9.51 -7.33
CA ASN A 184 8.48 8.40 -8.20
C ASN A 184 8.27 7.04 -7.53
N LEU A 185 7.04 6.78 -7.03
CA LEU A 185 6.77 5.60 -6.22
C LEU A 185 6.32 4.41 -7.08
N THR A 186 6.98 3.28 -6.91
CA THR A 186 6.39 1.99 -7.31
C THR A 186 5.22 1.70 -6.37
N THR A 187 4.00 1.59 -6.91
CA THR A 187 2.77 1.48 -6.11
C THR A 187 1.98 0.25 -6.52
N ILE A 188 1.47 -0.49 -5.54
CA ILE A 188 0.45 -1.53 -5.75
C ILE A 188 -0.83 -1.08 -5.06
N LEU A 189 -1.90 -0.98 -5.82
CA LEU A 189 -3.23 -0.64 -5.35
C LEU A 189 -4.17 -1.83 -5.52
N VAL A 190 -4.82 -2.23 -4.46
CA VAL A 190 -5.92 -3.22 -4.50
C VAL A 190 -7.22 -2.50 -4.77
N SER A 191 -7.95 -2.96 -5.78
CA SER A 191 -9.31 -2.49 -6.07
C SER A 191 -10.18 -3.62 -6.62
N HIS A 192 -11.49 -3.45 -6.47
CA HIS A 192 -12.53 -4.22 -7.14
C HIS A 192 -13.40 -3.33 -8.04
N ASP A 193 -13.07 -2.03 -8.15
CA ASP A 193 -13.77 -1.04 -8.97
C ASP A 193 -13.02 -0.84 -10.30
N ILE A 194 -13.69 -1.21 -11.39
CA ILE A 194 -13.12 -1.11 -12.73
C ILE A 194 -12.81 0.36 -13.13
N SER A 195 -13.55 1.33 -12.60
CA SER A 195 -13.30 2.75 -12.86
C SER A 195 -11.96 3.21 -12.28
N GLU A 196 -11.55 2.66 -11.13
CA GLU A 196 -10.23 2.91 -10.54
C GLU A 196 -9.12 2.32 -11.41
N VAL A 197 -9.35 1.13 -11.97
CA VAL A 197 -8.39 0.51 -12.90
C VAL A 197 -8.14 1.43 -14.09
N PHE A 198 -9.19 1.87 -14.78
CA PHE A 198 -9.04 2.74 -15.96
C PHE A 198 -8.38 4.08 -15.65
N LYS A 199 -8.62 4.65 -14.49
CA LYS A 199 -8.08 5.97 -14.13
C LYS A 199 -6.66 5.91 -13.56
N LEU A 200 -6.34 4.90 -12.76
CA LEU A 200 -5.11 4.87 -11.96
C LEU A 200 -4.04 3.95 -12.52
N ALA A 201 -4.43 2.85 -13.20
CA ALA A 201 -3.48 1.80 -13.54
C ALA A 201 -2.55 2.19 -14.68
N HIS A 202 -1.24 2.02 -14.47
CA HIS A 202 -0.28 1.88 -15.55
C HIS A 202 -0.20 0.42 -15.99
N ASN A 203 -0.32 -0.52 -15.02
CA ASN A 203 -0.36 -1.95 -15.24
C ASN A 203 -1.48 -2.56 -14.40
N VAL A 204 -2.05 -3.68 -14.86
CA VAL A 204 -3.09 -4.42 -14.15
C VAL A 204 -2.62 -5.85 -13.95
N ILE A 205 -2.80 -6.36 -12.75
CA ILE A 205 -2.69 -7.78 -12.43
C ILE A 205 -4.07 -8.24 -12.04
N GLU A 206 -4.71 -9.02 -12.88
CA GLU A 206 -5.98 -9.63 -12.57
C GLU A 206 -5.77 -10.94 -11.80
N LEU A 207 -6.52 -11.10 -10.73
CA LEU A 207 -6.57 -12.33 -9.96
C LEU A 207 -7.84 -13.10 -10.30
N GLU A 208 -7.70 -14.12 -11.12
CA GLU A 208 -8.74 -15.09 -11.42
C GLU A 208 -8.44 -16.40 -10.68
N ASP A 209 -9.41 -16.92 -9.94
CA ASP A 209 -9.25 -18.14 -9.13
C ASP A 209 -7.97 -18.18 -8.29
N ARG A 210 -7.55 -16.98 -7.78
CA ARG A 210 -6.38 -16.77 -6.90
C ARG A 210 -5.02 -16.99 -7.57
N LYS A 211 -4.99 -17.02 -8.89
CA LYS A 211 -3.77 -16.97 -9.71
C LYS A 211 -3.71 -15.64 -10.46
N SER A 212 -2.50 -15.16 -10.71
CA SER A 212 -2.33 -14.00 -11.59
C SER A 212 -2.60 -14.41 -13.03
N VAL A 213 -3.54 -13.74 -13.66
CA VAL A 213 -3.70 -13.72 -15.12
C VAL A 213 -3.09 -12.41 -15.59
N VAL A 214 -2.24 -12.48 -16.60
CA VAL A 214 -1.56 -11.32 -17.20
C VAL A 214 -2.49 -10.61 -18.15
#